data_8bd273994af4021161a41661441021c3
#
_entry.id   8bd273994af4021161a41661441021c3
#
_cell.length_a   1.000
_cell.length_b   1.000
_cell.length_c   1.000
_cell.angle_alpha   90.00
_cell.angle_beta   90.00
_cell.angle_gamma   90.00
#
_symmetry.space_group_name_H-M   'P 1'
#
loop_
_entity.id
_entity.type
_entity.pdbx_description
1 polymer ?
#
loop_
_entity_poly.entity_id
_entity_poly.type
_entity_poly.pdbx_seq_one_letter_code
_entity_poly.pdbx_strand_id
1 'polypeptide(L)'
;MRGGENATRSRKKSRLLVGGPERVGRYSVPMSPLDGIRVIDLSRVVAGPFCTMTLADMGADVIKIEEPGRGDESRAFGPPFHGGESPYFLSINRNKRSCTVNLKQEQGKAILRRLLVGADVLIENFRPGALARLGFGYAAVSAAHPGLVYCSISGFGDNGPDATRPGYDLIVQGESGLMDVTGAADGPPTRVGTSIADLTSGLMAAQGILLALYARRTTGRGQHVRVAMLDAVASLLTYNTGIYFASGESPTRRGNDHPSVAPYQTLRARDGWINLGIANDSLWKRYCDAIERPDLRDDPRFATAPARVEHRDALIPIIEKLTLERTAREWMDLLGTAGVPCGRIRSVAEVCTNPQLVERGKVVERPHPTAGTVRMIGQPIELGETPARIEAAPPLLGEHTDAVLREAGYSRAEIEAFRAGGVV
;
A
#
# COMPACT_ATOMS: atom_id res chain seq x y z
N MET A 1 -71.01 33.74 2.42
CA MET A 1 -71.83 32.64 2.93
C MET A 1 -71.00 31.45 3.16
N ARG A 2 -70.93 31.02 4.43
CA ARG A 2 -70.77 29.65 4.96
C ARG A 2 -69.59 28.88 4.42
N GLY A 3 -68.73 28.32 5.20
CA GLY A 3 -68.70 27.83 6.57
C GLY A 3 -67.58 26.80 6.57
N GLY A 4 -66.68 26.82 7.33
CA GLY A 4 -66.17 26.26 8.49
C GLY A 4 -66.05 24.73 8.45
N GLU A 5 -64.87 24.18 8.73
CA GLU A 5 -64.78 23.14 9.73
C GLU A 5 -63.30 22.80 9.99
N ASN A 6 -62.91 22.96 11.23
CA ASN A 6 -61.66 22.55 11.84
C ASN A 6 -61.53 21.02 11.92
N ALA A 7 -60.40 20.49 11.54
CA ALA A 7 -60.00 19.13 11.92
C ALA A 7 -58.65 19.18 12.65
N THR A 8 -58.74 19.17 13.96
CA THR A 8 -57.66 18.95 14.93
C THR A 8 -56.99 17.57 14.71
N ARG A 9 -55.75 17.53 14.29
CA ARG A 9 -54.89 16.33 14.32
C ARG A 9 -54.11 16.25 15.64
N SER A 10 -54.52 15.30 16.48
CA SER A 10 -53.88 14.84 17.68
C SER A 10 -52.42 14.45 17.44
N ARG A 11 -51.48 15.13 18.10
CA ARG A 11 -50.07 14.71 18.23
C ARG A 11 -49.97 13.61 19.28
N LYS A 12 -49.75 12.36 18.87
CA LYS A 12 -49.31 11.30 19.74
C LYS A 12 -47.84 11.58 20.17
N LYS A 13 -47.66 11.92 21.42
CA LYS A 13 -46.34 11.95 22.09
C LYS A 13 -45.84 10.51 22.24
N SER A 14 -44.79 10.14 21.52
CA SER A 14 -44.01 8.94 21.82
C SER A 14 -43.12 9.21 23.05
N ARG A 15 -43.40 8.47 24.12
CA ARG A 15 -42.55 8.44 25.30
C ARG A 15 -41.21 7.82 24.96
N LEU A 16 -40.13 8.60 25.08
CA LEU A 16 -38.74 8.08 25.21
C LEU A 16 -38.67 7.37 26.55
N LEU A 17 -38.38 6.07 26.51
CA LEU A 17 -37.95 5.31 27.67
C LEU A 17 -36.50 5.67 27.96
N VAL A 18 -36.30 6.38 29.07
CA VAL A 18 -35.01 6.65 29.68
C VAL A 18 -34.79 5.57 30.74
N GLY A 19 -33.60 4.96 30.73
CA GLY A 19 -33.05 4.30 31.89
C GLY A 19 -32.84 2.79 31.80
N GLY A 20 -31.72 2.38 31.21
CA GLY A 20 -31.03 1.13 31.55
C GLY A 20 -29.71 1.45 32.25
N PRO A 21 -29.26 0.63 33.21
CA PRO A 21 -28.10 0.95 34.04
C PRO A 21 -26.81 1.02 33.22
N GLU A 22 -26.04 2.09 33.46
CA GLU A 22 -24.66 2.26 33.01
C GLU A 22 -23.85 1.01 33.34
N ARG A 23 -23.42 0.26 32.34
CA ARG A 23 -22.36 -0.72 32.49
C ARG A 23 -21.05 0.05 32.61
N VAL A 24 -20.62 0.30 33.83
CA VAL A 24 -19.28 0.78 34.16
C VAL A 24 -18.25 -0.14 33.48
N GLY A 25 -17.41 0.48 32.64
CA GLY A 25 -16.55 -0.15 31.65
C GLY A 25 -15.53 -1.11 32.24
N ARG A 26 -15.45 -2.26 31.62
CA ARG A 26 -14.17 -2.90 31.39
C ARG A 26 -13.45 -2.04 30.36
N TYR A 27 -12.22 -1.62 30.62
CA TYR A 27 -11.31 -1.10 29.58
C TYR A 27 -11.09 -2.21 28.56
N SER A 28 -11.96 -2.31 27.56
CA SER A 28 -11.76 -3.16 26.43
C SER A 28 -10.70 -2.47 25.55
N VAL A 29 -9.64 -3.18 25.23
CA VAL A 29 -8.71 -2.77 24.16
C VAL A 29 -9.56 -2.36 22.96
N PRO A 30 -9.36 -1.16 22.38
CA PRO A 30 -10.15 -0.75 21.22
C PRO A 30 -10.07 -1.84 20.15
N MET A 31 -11.23 -2.28 19.63
CA MET A 31 -11.27 -3.26 18.56
C MET A 31 -10.62 -2.67 17.30
N SER A 32 -9.82 -3.47 16.59
CA SER A 32 -9.36 -3.11 15.25
C SER A 32 -10.41 -3.51 14.21
N PRO A 33 -10.42 -2.87 13.01
CA PRO A 33 -11.52 -3.05 12.06
C PRO A 33 -11.64 -4.46 11.51
N LEU A 34 -10.57 -5.25 11.56
CA LEU A 34 -10.52 -6.64 11.06
C LEU A 34 -10.34 -7.68 12.16
N ASP A 35 -10.59 -7.31 13.43
CA ASP A 35 -10.60 -8.28 14.52
C ASP A 35 -11.58 -9.42 14.21
N GLY A 36 -11.12 -10.67 14.34
CA GLY A 36 -11.89 -11.87 14.02
C GLY A 36 -11.83 -12.32 12.57
N ILE A 37 -11.18 -11.56 11.68
CA ILE A 37 -10.91 -11.98 10.29
C ILE A 37 -9.63 -12.81 10.25
N ARG A 38 -9.71 -14.03 9.70
CA ARG A 38 -8.56 -14.92 9.51
C ARG A 38 -8.14 -14.98 8.05
N VAL A 39 -6.84 -14.73 7.82
CA VAL A 39 -6.22 -14.71 6.49
C VAL A 39 -5.18 -15.83 6.39
N ILE A 40 -5.33 -16.72 5.42
CA ILE A 40 -4.30 -17.68 5.04
C ILE A 40 -3.48 -17.07 3.91
N ASP A 41 -2.22 -16.77 4.21
CA ASP A 41 -1.29 -16.09 3.31
C ASP A 41 -0.31 -17.10 2.68
N LEU A 42 -0.55 -17.48 1.43
CA LEU A 42 0.36 -18.31 0.64
C LEU A 42 1.31 -17.48 -0.23
N SER A 43 1.19 -16.16 -0.16
CA SER A 43 1.94 -15.25 -1.02
C SER A 43 3.40 -15.12 -0.61
N ARG A 44 4.23 -14.65 -1.54
CA ARG A 44 5.69 -14.54 -1.38
C ARG A 44 6.22 -13.23 -1.94
N VAL A 45 7.42 -12.91 -1.60
CA VAL A 45 8.24 -11.77 -2.03
C VAL A 45 7.66 -10.44 -1.52
N VAL A 46 6.91 -9.64 -2.31
CA VAL A 46 6.47 -8.29 -1.89
C VAL A 46 4.96 -8.09 -1.99
N ALA A 47 4.36 -8.22 -3.17
CA ALA A 47 2.99 -7.77 -3.43
C ALA A 47 1.95 -8.36 -2.46
N GLY A 48 1.89 -9.69 -2.35
CA GLY A 48 0.99 -10.36 -1.41
C GLY A 48 1.36 -10.12 0.04
N PRO A 49 2.63 -10.28 0.46
CA PRO A 49 3.06 -9.99 1.81
C PRO A 49 2.77 -8.55 2.27
N PHE A 50 2.90 -7.56 1.41
CA PHE A 50 2.53 -6.18 1.72
C PHE A 50 1.02 -6.00 1.91
N CYS A 51 0.22 -6.66 1.07
CA CYS A 51 -1.24 -6.72 1.24
C CYS A 51 -1.60 -7.29 2.62
N THR A 52 -1.07 -8.48 2.94
CA THR A 52 -1.44 -9.17 4.18
C THR A 52 -0.89 -8.51 5.43
N MET A 53 0.27 -7.84 5.36
CA MET A 53 0.75 -6.97 6.44
C MET A 53 -0.23 -5.81 6.70
N THR A 54 -0.75 -5.19 5.63
CA THR A 54 -1.75 -4.12 5.77
C THR A 54 -3.02 -4.61 6.48
N LEU A 55 -3.48 -5.83 6.16
CA LEU A 55 -4.62 -6.45 6.84
C LEU A 55 -4.29 -6.82 8.29
N ALA A 56 -3.08 -7.34 8.55
CA ALA A 56 -2.61 -7.69 9.89
C ALA A 56 -2.53 -6.46 10.80
N ASP A 57 -2.00 -5.33 10.30
CA ASP A 57 -1.96 -4.06 11.05
C ASP A 57 -3.37 -3.56 11.44
N MET A 58 -4.39 -3.94 10.67
CA MET A 58 -5.79 -3.62 10.92
C MET A 58 -6.51 -4.68 11.76
N GLY A 59 -5.79 -5.64 12.35
CA GLY A 59 -6.31 -6.62 13.31
C GLY A 59 -6.64 -8.00 12.74
N ALA A 60 -6.39 -8.27 11.47
CA ALA A 60 -6.59 -9.60 10.92
C ALA A 60 -5.56 -10.61 11.47
N ASP A 61 -6.02 -11.83 11.80
CA ASP A 61 -5.16 -12.96 12.14
C ASP A 61 -4.56 -13.55 10.86
N VAL A 62 -3.33 -13.14 10.53
CA VAL A 62 -2.64 -13.55 9.30
C VAL A 62 -1.70 -14.72 9.58
N ILE A 63 -2.01 -15.87 9.00
CA ILE A 63 -1.15 -17.07 9.03
C ILE A 63 -0.43 -17.18 7.69
N LYS A 64 0.87 -16.88 7.71
CA LYS A 64 1.75 -17.02 6.54
C LYS A 64 2.24 -18.45 6.45
N ILE A 65 1.86 -19.13 5.37
CA ILE A 65 2.28 -20.50 5.07
C ILE A 65 3.58 -20.47 4.26
N GLU A 66 4.58 -21.13 4.78
CA GLU A 66 5.93 -21.14 4.20
C GLU A 66 6.46 -22.55 3.97
N GLU A 67 7.38 -22.73 3.00
CA GLU A 67 8.03 -24.02 2.75
C GLU A 67 9.01 -24.34 3.90
N PRO A 68 8.98 -25.54 4.50
CA PRO A 68 9.92 -25.91 5.56
C PRO A 68 11.37 -25.74 5.14
N GLY A 69 12.20 -25.22 6.03
CA GLY A 69 13.64 -25.02 5.86
C GLY A 69 14.04 -23.87 4.93
N ARG A 70 13.19 -23.45 4.00
CA ARG A 70 13.49 -22.36 3.05
C ARG A 70 12.67 -21.09 3.28
N GLY A 71 11.40 -21.22 3.53
CA GLY A 71 10.48 -20.10 3.71
C GLY A 71 10.20 -19.30 2.43
N ASP A 72 9.79 -18.07 2.63
CA ASP A 72 9.64 -17.05 1.58
C ASP A 72 11.03 -16.70 1.01
N GLU A 73 11.14 -16.58 -0.31
CA GLU A 73 12.40 -16.22 -0.98
C GLU A 73 12.97 -14.90 -0.45
N SER A 74 12.14 -13.98 -0.01
CA SER A 74 12.57 -12.70 0.56
C SER A 74 13.39 -12.84 1.85
N ARG A 75 13.32 -13.98 2.55
CA ARG A 75 14.19 -14.28 3.70
C ARG A 75 15.66 -14.39 3.32
N ALA A 76 15.97 -14.71 2.05
CA ALA A 76 17.33 -14.80 1.53
C ALA A 76 17.80 -13.53 0.81
N PHE A 77 16.98 -12.48 0.73
CA PHE A 77 17.37 -11.25 0.03
C PHE A 77 18.30 -10.41 0.90
N GLY A 78 19.56 -10.37 0.52
CA GLY A 78 20.65 -9.65 1.17
C GLY A 78 21.97 -9.83 0.42
N PRO A 79 23.09 -9.21 0.84
CA PRO A 79 23.24 -8.33 1.99
C PRO A 79 22.56 -6.96 1.81
N PRO A 80 22.35 -6.19 2.92
CA PRO A 80 22.71 -6.54 4.29
C PRO A 80 21.75 -7.53 4.93
N PHE A 81 22.18 -8.18 6.03
CA PHE A 81 21.33 -8.94 6.94
C PHE A 81 21.38 -8.31 8.33
N HIS A 82 20.28 -8.38 9.07
CA HIS A 82 20.19 -7.87 10.44
C HIS A 82 19.88 -9.01 11.41
N GLY A 83 20.87 -9.40 12.22
CA GLY A 83 20.76 -10.57 13.09
C GLY A 83 20.46 -11.89 12.34
N GLY A 84 20.94 -12.00 11.09
CA GLY A 84 20.66 -13.15 10.23
C GLY A 84 19.38 -13.04 9.40
N GLU A 85 18.53 -12.05 9.67
CA GLU A 85 17.25 -11.83 8.97
C GLU A 85 17.38 -10.84 7.81
N SER A 86 16.66 -11.06 6.74
CA SER A 86 16.60 -10.16 5.59
C SER A 86 15.77 -8.91 5.90
N PRO A 87 16.29 -7.69 5.68
CA PRO A 87 15.51 -6.47 5.79
C PRO A 87 14.29 -6.43 4.85
N TYR A 88 14.33 -7.12 3.72
CA TYR A 88 13.17 -7.27 2.85
C TYR A 88 12.03 -7.97 3.58
N PHE A 89 12.31 -9.14 4.15
CA PHE A 89 11.30 -9.88 4.91
C PHE A 89 10.82 -9.08 6.14
N LEU A 90 11.76 -8.48 6.87
CA LEU A 90 11.45 -7.69 8.06
C LEU A 90 10.57 -6.47 7.77
N SER A 91 10.65 -5.88 6.58
CA SER A 91 9.90 -4.66 6.25
C SER A 91 8.41 -4.89 5.97
N ILE A 92 7.98 -6.12 5.62
CA ILE A 92 6.64 -6.40 5.08
C ILE A 92 5.92 -7.61 5.71
N ASN A 93 6.40 -8.14 6.83
CA ASN A 93 5.79 -9.33 7.45
C ASN A 93 5.47 -9.19 8.94
N ARG A 94 5.46 -7.96 9.49
CA ARG A 94 5.04 -7.72 10.89
C ARG A 94 3.61 -8.16 11.15
N ASN A 95 3.28 -8.44 12.39
CA ASN A 95 1.96 -8.88 12.84
C ASN A 95 1.47 -10.21 12.22
N LYS A 96 2.35 -10.97 11.55
CA LYS A 96 1.98 -12.27 10.98
C LYS A 96 2.45 -13.43 11.86
N ARG A 97 1.79 -14.56 11.72
CA ARG A 97 2.21 -15.84 12.28
C ARG A 97 2.78 -16.72 11.17
N SER A 98 4.05 -17.10 11.26
CA SER A 98 4.69 -18.03 10.31
C SER A 98 4.38 -19.48 10.68
N CYS A 99 3.87 -20.24 9.72
CA CYS A 99 3.60 -21.65 9.82
C CYS A 99 4.22 -22.37 8.61
N THR A 100 5.13 -23.31 8.86
CA THR A 100 5.73 -24.10 7.80
C THR A 100 4.81 -25.24 7.39
N VAL A 101 4.59 -25.42 6.05
CA VAL A 101 3.80 -26.51 5.48
C VAL A 101 4.32 -26.88 4.09
N ASN A 102 4.69 -28.13 3.90
CA ASN A 102 5.13 -28.65 2.61
C ASN A 102 3.95 -29.05 1.73
N LEU A 103 3.48 -28.15 0.89
CA LEU A 103 2.35 -28.38 -0.01
C LEU A 103 2.62 -29.38 -1.16
N LYS A 104 3.86 -29.87 -1.29
CA LYS A 104 4.20 -30.94 -2.24
C LYS A 104 3.81 -32.34 -1.71
N GLN A 105 3.60 -32.46 -0.38
CA GLN A 105 3.17 -33.69 0.29
C GLN A 105 1.66 -33.67 0.54
N GLU A 106 0.99 -34.82 0.45
CA GLU A 106 -0.46 -34.93 0.68
C GLU A 106 -0.85 -34.54 2.13
N GLN A 107 0.00 -34.87 3.11
CA GLN A 107 -0.20 -34.47 4.49
C GLN A 107 -0.18 -32.95 4.64
N GLY A 108 0.75 -32.23 3.96
CA GLY A 108 0.78 -30.78 3.93
C GLY A 108 -0.46 -30.18 3.26
N LYS A 109 -0.94 -30.79 2.19
CA LYS A 109 -2.21 -30.39 1.58
C LYS A 109 -3.40 -30.62 2.51
N ALA A 110 -3.40 -31.72 3.29
CA ALA A 110 -4.43 -31.97 4.30
C ALA A 110 -4.40 -30.91 5.40
N ILE A 111 -3.22 -30.48 5.85
CA ILE A 111 -3.06 -29.37 6.79
C ILE A 111 -3.67 -28.09 6.21
N LEU A 112 -3.33 -27.70 4.98
CA LEU A 112 -3.88 -26.49 4.38
C LEU A 112 -5.41 -26.56 4.25
N ARG A 113 -5.99 -27.72 3.81
CA ARG A 113 -7.45 -27.89 3.77
C ARG A 113 -8.08 -27.64 5.15
N ARG A 114 -7.44 -28.09 6.22
CA ARG A 114 -7.93 -27.92 7.58
C ARG A 114 -7.82 -26.48 8.06
N LEU A 115 -6.73 -25.76 7.69
CA LEU A 115 -6.56 -24.34 7.99
C LEU A 115 -7.57 -23.45 7.25
N LEU A 116 -8.04 -23.87 6.08
CA LEU A 116 -9.08 -23.16 5.33
C LEU A 116 -10.47 -23.27 5.98
N VAL A 117 -10.69 -24.24 6.84
CA VAL A 117 -11.91 -24.31 7.65
C VAL A 117 -11.92 -23.14 8.64
N GLY A 118 -12.88 -22.22 8.48
CA GLY A 118 -12.95 -21.01 9.29
C GLY A 118 -12.03 -19.85 8.87
N ALA A 119 -11.34 -19.98 7.75
CA ALA A 119 -10.65 -18.88 7.14
C ALA A 119 -11.61 -17.94 6.39
N ASP A 120 -11.38 -16.66 6.47
CA ASP A 120 -12.14 -15.62 5.76
C ASP A 120 -11.52 -15.27 4.41
N VAL A 121 -10.20 -15.32 4.33
CA VAL A 121 -9.43 -14.94 3.15
C VAL A 121 -8.34 -15.97 2.87
N LEU A 122 -8.16 -16.32 1.61
CA LEU A 122 -6.97 -16.98 1.08
C LEU A 122 -6.33 -16.05 0.05
N ILE A 123 -5.04 -15.78 0.21
CA ILE A 123 -4.29 -14.98 -0.76
C ILE A 123 -3.09 -15.74 -1.29
N GLU A 124 -2.83 -15.59 -2.60
CA GLU A 124 -1.70 -16.19 -3.28
C GLU A 124 -1.17 -15.28 -4.41
N ASN A 125 0.10 -15.46 -4.78
CA ASN A 125 0.71 -14.79 -5.93
C ASN A 125 1.62 -15.76 -6.72
N PHE A 126 1.21 -17.01 -6.83
CA PHE A 126 1.89 -17.99 -7.67
C PHE A 126 1.61 -17.72 -9.16
N ARG A 127 2.37 -18.36 -10.02
CA ARG A 127 2.04 -18.37 -11.46
C ARG A 127 0.62 -18.92 -11.68
N PRO A 128 -0.16 -18.33 -12.59
CA PRO A 128 -1.51 -18.77 -12.86
C PRO A 128 -1.62 -20.29 -13.04
N GLY A 129 -2.59 -20.89 -12.37
CA GLY A 129 -2.80 -22.34 -12.38
C GLY A 129 -1.89 -23.16 -11.46
N ALA A 130 -0.84 -22.60 -10.85
CA ALA A 130 0.05 -23.39 -9.99
C ALA A 130 -0.67 -23.93 -8.75
N LEU A 131 -1.43 -23.09 -8.07
CA LEU A 131 -2.18 -23.50 -6.88
C LEU A 131 -3.36 -24.44 -7.25
N ALA A 132 -3.94 -24.27 -8.44
CA ALA A 132 -4.96 -25.18 -8.96
C ALA A 132 -4.42 -26.61 -9.17
N ARG A 133 -3.18 -26.77 -9.65
CA ARG A 133 -2.52 -28.08 -9.78
C ARG A 133 -2.28 -28.77 -8.42
N LEU A 134 -2.17 -28.00 -7.35
CA LEU A 134 -2.08 -28.53 -5.98
C LEU A 134 -3.45 -28.88 -5.38
N GLY A 135 -4.55 -28.56 -6.08
CA GLY A 135 -5.92 -28.80 -5.62
C GLY A 135 -6.56 -27.62 -4.88
N PHE A 136 -5.93 -26.44 -4.90
CA PHE A 136 -6.39 -25.24 -4.19
C PHE A 136 -6.71 -24.06 -5.12
N GLY A 137 -7.08 -24.31 -6.37
CA GLY A 137 -7.59 -23.26 -7.26
C GLY A 137 -8.94 -22.74 -6.79
N TYR A 138 -9.30 -21.53 -7.23
CA TYR A 138 -10.53 -20.85 -6.81
C TYR A 138 -11.78 -21.74 -6.89
N ALA A 139 -11.98 -22.45 -7.99
CA ALA A 139 -13.16 -23.31 -8.18
C ALA A 139 -13.28 -24.38 -7.10
N ALA A 140 -12.18 -25.03 -6.74
CA ALA A 140 -12.16 -26.08 -5.71
C ALA A 140 -12.36 -25.49 -4.31
N VAL A 141 -11.68 -24.39 -4.00
CA VAL A 141 -11.75 -23.75 -2.68
C VAL A 141 -13.13 -23.12 -2.47
N SER A 142 -13.69 -22.41 -3.45
CA SER A 142 -15.00 -21.76 -3.33
C SER A 142 -16.16 -22.75 -3.23
N ALA A 143 -16.03 -23.94 -3.83
CA ALA A 143 -17.01 -25.01 -3.68
C ALA A 143 -17.03 -25.58 -2.25
N ALA A 144 -15.84 -25.73 -1.63
CA ALA A 144 -15.72 -26.23 -0.26
C ALA A 144 -16.00 -25.14 0.80
N HIS A 145 -15.66 -23.88 0.50
CA HIS A 145 -15.75 -22.73 1.40
C HIS A 145 -16.46 -21.54 0.71
N PRO A 146 -17.80 -21.57 0.52
CA PRO A 146 -18.53 -20.57 -0.27
C PRO A 146 -18.42 -19.13 0.27
N GLY A 147 -18.12 -18.96 1.56
CA GLY A 147 -17.94 -17.65 2.19
C GLY A 147 -16.52 -17.10 2.14
N LEU A 148 -15.55 -17.87 1.64
CA LEU A 148 -14.14 -17.48 1.63
C LEU A 148 -13.86 -16.50 0.49
N VAL A 149 -13.17 -15.41 0.77
CA VAL A 149 -12.61 -14.48 -0.22
C VAL A 149 -11.28 -15.05 -0.71
N TYR A 150 -11.19 -15.32 -2.00
CA TYR A 150 -9.97 -15.83 -2.64
C TYR A 150 -9.30 -14.69 -3.40
N CYS A 151 -8.05 -14.36 -3.08
CA CYS A 151 -7.31 -13.29 -3.74
C CYS A 151 -6.10 -13.85 -4.51
N SER A 152 -6.02 -13.56 -5.80
CA SER A 152 -4.88 -13.88 -6.65
C SER A 152 -4.21 -12.62 -7.15
N ILE A 153 -2.89 -12.50 -6.98
CA ILE A 153 -2.07 -11.45 -7.60
C ILE A 153 -1.18 -12.10 -8.66
N SER A 154 -1.22 -11.59 -9.88
CA SER A 154 -0.42 -12.10 -11.00
C SER A 154 0.24 -10.96 -11.77
N GLY A 155 1.29 -11.26 -12.56
CA GLY A 155 1.97 -10.24 -13.35
C GLY A 155 1.07 -9.59 -14.40
N PHE A 156 0.38 -10.43 -15.20
CA PHE A 156 -0.37 -10.00 -16.39
C PHE A 156 -1.84 -10.42 -16.39
N GLY A 157 -2.37 -10.88 -15.26
CA GLY A 157 -3.72 -11.44 -15.20
C GLY A 157 -3.75 -12.96 -15.43
N ASP A 158 -4.97 -13.52 -15.41
CA ASP A 158 -5.23 -14.95 -15.62
C ASP A 158 -5.88 -15.24 -16.98
N ASN A 159 -6.06 -14.21 -17.80
CA ASN A 159 -6.59 -14.26 -19.17
C ASN A 159 -5.81 -13.31 -20.09
N GLY A 160 -6.11 -13.34 -21.39
CA GLY A 160 -5.39 -12.55 -22.39
C GLY A 160 -4.09 -13.21 -22.87
N PRO A 161 -3.39 -12.59 -23.85
CA PRO A 161 -2.25 -13.20 -24.52
C PRO A 161 -1.06 -13.45 -23.58
N ASP A 162 -0.89 -12.66 -22.54
CA ASP A 162 0.25 -12.69 -21.64
C ASP A 162 -0.01 -13.40 -20.31
N ALA A 163 -1.16 -14.05 -20.14
CA ALA A 163 -1.58 -14.69 -18.88
C ALA A 163 -0.55 -15.68 -18.29
N THR A 164 0.25 -16.33 -19.13
CA THR A 164 1.27 -17.31 -18.70
C THR A 164 2.66 -16.71 -18.51
N ARG A 165 2.86 -15.44 -18.86
CA ARG A 165 4.16 -14.76 -18.74
C ARG A 165 4.51 -14.56 -17.26
N PRO A 166 5.78 -14.80 -16.88
CA PRO A 166 6.25 -14.42 -15.55
C PRO A 166 6.36 -12.91 -15.44
N GLY A 167 5.84 -12.32 -14.37
CA GLY A 167 5.93 -10.90 -14.06
C GLY A 167 6.62 -10.67 -12.72
N TYR A 168 7.63 -9.80 -12.72
CA TYR A 168 8.22 -9.20 -11.55
C TYR A 168 8.10 -7.68 -11.67
N ASP A 169 8.26 -6.98 -10.57
CA ASP A 169 8.14 -5.52 -10.48
C ASP A 169 8.81 -4.78 -11.65
N LEU A 170 10.08 -5.04 -11.90
CA LEU A 170 10.84 -4.37 -12.98
C LEU A 170 10.23 -4.60 -14.36
N ILE A 171 9.79 -5.83 -14.63
CA ILE A 171 9.19 -6.17 -15.94
C ILE A 171 7.88 -5.43 -16.11
N VAL A 172 7.04 -5.43 -15.09
CA VAL A 172 5.73 -4.75 -15.11
C VAL A 172 5.89 -3.24 -15.20
N GLN A 173 6.85 -2.64 -14.50
CA GLN A 173 7.13 -1.20 -14.65
C GLN A 173 7.46 -0.83 -16.11
N GLY A 174 8.22 -1.67 -16.83
CA GLY A 174 8.51 -1.48 -18.25
C GLY A 174 7.28 -1.66 -19.14
N GLU A 175 6.60 -2.78 -19.00
CA GLU A 175 5.44 -3.16 -19.84
C GLU A 175 4.20 -2.26 -19.65
N SER A 176 4.08 -1.62 -18.49
CA SER A 176 2.96 -0.71 -18.18
C SER A 176 3.10 0.69 -18.76
N GLY A 177 4.26 1.04 -19.35
CA GLY A 177 4.56 2.40 -19.80
C GLY A 177 5.07 3.34 -18.70
N LEU A 178 5.10 2.93 -17.43
CA LEU A 178 5.55 3.79 -16.33
C LEU A 178 7.02 4.22 -16.51
N MET A 179 7.89 3.30 -16.95
CA MET A 179 9.30 3.62 -17.19
C MET A 179 9.50 4.56 -18.38
N ASP A 180 8.60 4.53 -19.36
CA ASP A 180 8.71 5.39 -20.54
C ASP A 180 8.43 6.87 -20.22
N VAL A 181 7.63 7.14 -19.20
CA VAL A 181 7.37 8.51 -18.71
C VAL A 181 8.25 8.92 -17.52
N THR A 182 9.15 8.03 -17.04
CA THR A 182 10.00 8.25 -15.87
C THR A 182 11.47 8.35 -16.26
N GLY A 183 12.15 9.41 -15.82
CA GLY A 183 13.57 9.65 -16.07
C GLY A 183 13.85 10.98 -16.75
N ALA A 184 15.13 11.30 -16.97
CA ALA A 184 15.56 12.49 -17.70
C ALA A 184 15.06 12.48 -19.13
N ALA A 185 14.78 13.67 -19.70
CA ALA A 185 14.22 13.82 -21.05
C ALA A 185 15.08 13.16 -22.12
N ASP A 186 16.39 13.29 -21.97
CA ASP A 186 17.44 12.75 -22.87
C ASP A 186 18.05 11.43 -22.35
N GLY A 187 17.56 10.94 -21.21
CA GLY A 187 18.04 9.71 -20.56
C GLY A 187 17.30 8.44 -20.97
N PRO A 188 17.75 7.28 -20.51
CA PRO A 188 17.05 6.01 -20.69
C PRO A 188 15.75 5.96 -19.88
N PRO A 189 14.77 5.08 -20.26
CA PRO A 189 13.64 4.74 -19.40
C PRO A 189 14.12 4.31 -18.02
N THR A 190 13.56 4.91 -16.97
CA THR A 190 14.05 4.74 -15.61
C THR A 190 12.97 4.14 -14.70
N ARG A 191 13.32 3.11 -13.95
CA ARG A 191 12.38 2.55 -12.97
C ARG A 191 12.21 3.47 -11.76
N VAL A 192 11.07 3.41 -11.11
CA VAL A 192 10.88 3.99 -9.78
C VAL A 192 11.80 3.29 -8.78
N GLY A 193 12.41 4.01 -7.87
CA GLY A 193 13.43 3.52 -6.94
C GLY A 193 12.97 2.47 -5.91
N THR A 194 11.67 2.18 -5.85
CA THR A 194 11.07 1.12 -5.03
C THR A 194 10.28 0.15 -5.91
N SER A 195 9.83 -0.98 -5.36
CA SER A 195 9.01 -1.98 -6.08
C SER A 195 7.56 -1.50 -6.22
N ILE A 196 7.37 -0.43 -7.00
CA ILE A 196 6.08 0.28 -7.09
C ILE A 196 4.97 -0.61 -7.67
N ALA A 197 5.29 -1.53 -8.59
CA ALA A 197 4.32 -2.45 -9.16
C ALA A 197 3.81 -3.44 -8.11
N ASP A 198 4.71 -4.01 -7.32
CA ASP A 198 4.35 -4.89 -6.20
C ASP A 198 3.51 -4.15 -5.14
N LEU A 199 3.98 -2.98 -4.70
CA LEU A 199 3.33 -2.22 -3.64
C LEU A 199 1.94 -1.76 -4.05
N THR A 200 1.76 -1.25 -5.27
CA THR A 200 0.46 -0.83 -5.79
C THR A 200 -0.49 -2.02 -5.90
N SER A 201 -0.01 -3.14 -6.42
CA SER A 201 -0.82 -4.37 -6.53
C SER A 201 -1.21 -4.91 -5.16
N GLY A 202 -0.31 -4.85 -4.18
CA GLY A 202 -0.60 -5.22 -2.80
C GLY A 202 -1.68 -4.34 -2.17
N LEU A 203 -1.63 -3.01 -2.40
CA LEU A 203 -2.67 -2.08 -1.93
C LEU A 203 -4.02 -2.34 -2.61
N MET A 204 -4.03 -2.57 -3.93
CA MET A 204 -5.26 -2.90 -4.66
C MET A 204 -5.84 -4.25 -4.23
N ALA A 205 -5.00 -5.23 -3.93
CA ALA A 205 -5.43 -6.51 -3.38
C ALA A 205 -6.06 -6.35 -2.00
N ALA A 206 -5.44 -5.56 -1.10
CA ALA A 206 -6.03 -5.26 0.20
C ALA A 206 -7.39 -4.56 0.05
N GLN A 207 -7.50 -3.56 -0.82
CA GLN A 207 -8.75 -2.89 -1.13
C GLN A 207 -9.80 -3.87 -1.69
N GLY A 208 -9.42 -4.72 -2.64
CA GLY A 208 -10.30 -5.73 -3.22
C GLY A 208 -10.81 -6.74 -2.18
N ILE A 209 -9.95 -7.19 -1.29
CA ILE A 209 -10.31 -8.09 -0.18
C ILE A 209 -11.32 -7.39 0.76
N LEU A 210 -11.07 -6.15 1.15
CA LEU A 210 -11.99 -5.38 2.01
C LEU A 210 -13.36 -5.19 1.35
N LEU A 211 -13.41 -4.86 0.07
CA LEU A 211 -14.66 -4.75 -0.70
C LEU A 211 -15.38 -6.09 -0.78
N ALA A 212 -14.67 -7.19 -0.97
CA ALA A 212 -15.24 -8.54 -1.01
C ALA A 212 -15.79 -8.97 0.36
N LEU A 213 -15.08 -8.68 1.45
CA LEU A 213 -15.55 -8.92 2.82
C LEU A 213 -16.78 -8.06 3.16
N TYR A 214 -16.81 -6.80 2.71
CA TYR A 214 -17.98 -5.94 2.86
C TYR A 214 -19.20 -6.48 2.09
N ALA A 215 -19.03 -6.84 0.82
CA ALA A 215 -20.09 -7.41 0.00
C ALA A 215 -20.61 -8.74 0.60
N ARG A 216 -19.73 -9.55 1.20
CA ARG A 216 -20.09 -10.81 1.87
C ARG A 216 -21.12 -10.61 2.99
N ARG A 217 -21.11 -9.45 3.68
CA ARG A 217 -22.09 -9.16 4.75
C ARG A 217 -23.52 -9.18 4.25
N THR A 218 -23.76 -8.85 2.99
CA THR A 218 -25.07 -8.85 2.36
C THR A 218 -25.33 -10.12 1.56
N THR A 219 -24.32 -10.61 0.83
CA THR A 219 -24.50 -11.78 -0.07
C THR A 219 -24.35 -13.11 0.65
N GLY A 220 -23.71 -13.15 1.82
CA GLY A 220 -23.33 -14.38 2.50
C GLY A 220 -22.21 -15.16 1.79
N ARG A 221 -21.68 -14.67 0.68
CA ARG A 221 -20.72 -15.38 -0.19
C ARG A 221 -19.42 -14.59 -0.33
N GLY A 222 -18.31 -15.33 -0.33
CA GLY A 222 -17.02 -14.85 -0.77
C GLY A 222 -16.96 -14.75 -2.29
N GLN A 223 -15.84 -14.25 -2.81
CA GLN A 223 -15.64 -14.11 -4.26
C GLN A 223 -14.15 -14.16 -4.62
N HIS A 224 -13.85 -14.26 -5.91
CA HIS A 224 -12.49 -14.18 -6.41
C HIS A 224 -12.09 -12.73 -6.65
N VAL A 225 -11.14 -12.24 -5.88
CA VAL A 225 -10.44 -10.98 -6.09
C VAL A 225 -9.21 -11.26 -6.96
N ARG A 226 -9.13 -10.65 -8.12
CA ARG A 226 -8.00 -10.81 -9.05
C ARG A 226 -7.34 -9.47 -9.29
N VAL A 227 -6.02 -9.41 -9.12
CA VAL A 227 -5.22 -8.23 -9.37
C VAL A 227 -4.09 -8.60 -10.32
N ALA A 228 -4.10 -7.98 -11.52
CA ALA A 228 -2.96 -8.02 -12.41
C ALA A 228 -2.04 -6.84 -12.10
N MET A 229 -0.75 -7.09 -11.92
CA MET A 229 0.22 -6.04 -11.65
C MET A 229 0.29 -5.03 -12.82
N LEU A 230 0.16 -5.52 -14.05
CA LEU A 230 0.11 -4.67 -15.24
C LEU A 230 -1.04 -3.67 -15.16
N ASP A 231 -2.25 -4.13 -14.86
CA ASP A 231 -3.44 -3.28 -14.76
C ASP A 231 -3.29 -2.25 -13.63
N ALA A 232 -2.76 -2.72 -12.48
CA ALA A 232 -2.53 -1.88 -11.32
C ALA A 232 -1.58 -0.72 -11.64
N VAL A 233 -0.46 -0.97 -12.32
CA VAL A 233 0.51 0.06 -12.65
C VAL A 233 0.04 0.93 -13.82
N ALA A 234 -0.60 0.35 -14.86
CA ALA A 234 -1.18 1.11 -15.94
C ALA A 234 -2.22 2.14 -15.46
N SER A 235 -2.98 1.80 -14.42
CA SER A 235 -3.94 2.73 -13.81
C SER A 235 -3.27 3.96 -13.16
N LEU A 236 -1.98 3.90 -12.79
CA LEU A 236 -1.24 5.04 -12.26
C LEU A 236 -0.89 6.08 -13.33
N LEU A 237 -0.93 5.74 -14.62
CA LEU A 237 -0.61 6.67 -15.70
C LEU A 237 -1.62 7.82 -15.83
N THR A 238 -2.84 7.67 -15.30
CA THR A 238 -3.88 8.71 -15.13
C THR A 238 -3.92 9.76 -16.28
N TYR A 239 -3.42 10.99 -16.04
CA TYR A 239 -3.41 12.06 -17.02
C TYR A 239 -2.51 11.78 -18.24
N ASN A 240 -1.48 10.93 -18.13
CA ASN A 240 -0.65 10.55 -19.27
C ASN A 240 -1.47 9.76 -20.31
N THR A 241 -2.28 8.79 -19.85
CA THR A 241 -3.22 8.09 -20.73
C THR A 241 -4.31 9.04 -21.26
N GLY A 242 -4.78 9.97 -20.42
CA GLY A 242 -5.75 11.01 -20.83
C GLY A 242 -5.20 11.91 -21.92
N ILE A 243 -3.94 12.34 -21.83
CA ILE A 243 -3.25 13.14 -22.87
C ILE A 243 -3.16 12.33 -24.17
N TYR A 244 -2.71 11.08 -24.09
CA TYR A 244 -2.61 10.20 -25.25
C TYR A 244 -3.95 10.00 -25.96
N PHE A 245 -5.03 9.70 -25.21
CA PHE A 245 -6.35 9.50 -25.78
C PHE A 245 -6.93 10.78 -26.41
N ALA A 246 -6.55 11.96 -25.90
CA ALA A 246 -7.03 13.23 -26.43
C ALA A 246 -6.24 13.71 -27.66
N SER A 247 -4.93 13.48 -27.71
CA SER A 247 -4.03 14.03 -28.74
C SER A 247 -3.55 13.00 -29.77
N GLY A 248 -3.56 11.71 -29.40
CA GLY A 248 -2.89 10.65 -30.17
C GLY A 248 -1.36 10.63 -30.00
N GLU A 249 -0.80 11.57 -29.22
CA GLU A 249 0.65 11.68 -29.01
C GLU A 249 1.04 11.04 -27.68
N SER A 250 2.04 10.13 -27.72
CA SER A 250 2.53 9.49 -26.49
C SER A 250 3.31 10.50 -25.64
N PRO A 251 2.98 10.65 -24.35
CA PRO A 251 3.79 11.42 -23.41
C PRO A 251 5.22 10.86 -23.35
N THR A 252 6.18 11.75 -23.17
CA THR A 252 7.61 11.42 -23.10
C THR A 252 8.17 11.76 -21.72
N ARG A 253 9.38 11.25 -21.41
CA ARG A 253 10.12 11.63 -20.21
C ARG A 253 10.43 13.12 -20.19
N ARG A 254 10.27 13.73 -19.01
CA ARG A 254 10.49 15.15 -18.76
C ARG A 254 11.37 15.42 -17.53
N GLY A 255 12.05 14.42 -17.02
CA GLY A 255 12.75 14.54 -15.75
C GLY A 255 11.75 14.80 -14.61
N ASN A 256 11.91 15.95 -13.95
CA ASN A 256 11.03 16.36 -12.85
C ASN A 256 10.00 17.42 -13.28
N ASP A 257 9.90 17.73 -14.58
CA ASP A 257 9.01 18.77 -15.06
C ASP A 257 7.58 18.28 -15.24
N HIS A 258 6.62 19.06 -14.76
CA HIS A 258 5.22 18.77 -15.01
C HIS A 258 4.81 19.20 -16.43
N PRO A 259 4.08 18.38 -17.21
CA PRO A 259 3.74 18.71 -18.60
C PRO A 259 2.90 19.97 -18.75
N SER A 260 1.98 20.22 -17.83
CA SER A 260 0.96 21.28 -17.94
C SER A 260 1.03 22.34 -16.84
N VAL A 261 2.09 22.36 -16.02
CA VAL A 261 2.25 23.32 -14.93
C VAL A 261 3.70 23.82 -14.89
N ALA A 262 3.92 25.13 -14.76
CA ALA A 262 5.23 25.74 -14.63
C ALA A 262 5.19 26.99 -13.69
N PRO A 263 6.19 27.13 -12.78
CA PRO A 263 7.17 26.14 -12.40
C PRO A 263 6.57 25.06 -11.46
N TYR A 264 6.81 23.81 -11.78
CA TYR A 264 6.47 22.66 -10.96
C TYR A 264 7.53 21.60 -11.20
N GLN A 265 8.64 21.67 -10.45
CA GLN A 265 9.81 20.84 -10.72
C GLN A 265 10.82 20.85 -9.57
N THR A 266 11.87 20.02 -9.72
CA THR A 266 13.05 20.01 -8.86
C THR A 266 14.07 21.03 -9.35
N LEU A 267 14.58 21.86 -8.43
CA LEU A 267 15.54 22.93 -8.69
C LEU A 267 16.76 22.81 -7.76
N ARG A 268 17.92 23.26 -8.23
CA ARG A 268 19.13 23.30 -7.42
C ARG A 268 19.06 24.49 -6.45
N ALA A 269 19.22 24.23 -5.16
CA ALA A 269 19.51 25.23 -4.14
C ALA A 269 21.03 25.28 -3.85
N ARG A 270 21.48 26.24 -3.06
CA ARG A 270 22.90 26.38 -2.73
C ARG A 270 23.54 25.13 -2.10
N ASP A 271 22.79 24.39 -1.31
CA ASP A 271 23.25 23.24 -0.51
C ASP A 271 22.59 21.91 -0.87
N GLY A 272 21.76 21.85 -1.92
CA GLY A 272 21.05 20.63 -2.29
C GLY A 272 19.97 20.84 -3.33
N TRP A 273 18.89 20.09 -3.24
CA TRP A 273 17.77 20.12 -4.17
C TRP A 273 16.47 20.43 -3.46
N ILE A 274 15.63 21.25 -4.10
CA ILE A 274 14.28 21.57 -3.66
C ILE A 274 13.27 21.25 -4.75
N ASN A 275 12.06 20.88 -4.34
CA ASN A 275 10.89 20.88 -5.19
C ASN A 275 10.13 22.19 -5.00
N LEU A 276 9.75 22.82 -6.10
CA LEU A 276 8.93 24.01 -6.12
C LEU A 276 7.64 23.71 -6.88
N GLY A 277 6.48 23.98 -6.27
CA GLY A 277 5.18 23.69 -6.86
C GLY A 277 4.29 24.93 -6.95
N ILE A 278 4.25 25.58 -8.12
CA ILE A 278 3.42 26.76 -8.38
C ILE A 278 2.32 26.38 -9.38
N ALA A 279 1.22 25.87 -8.86
CA ALA A 279 0.16 25.27 -9.67
C ALA A 279 -0.86 26.28 -10.25
N ASN A 280 -0.88 27.54 -9.79
CA ASN A 280 -1.84 28.54 -10.23
C ASN A 280 -1.29 29.98 -10.11
N ASP A 281 -2.04 30.95 -10.64
CA ASP A 281 -1.61 32.36 -10.70
C ASP A 281 -1.57 33.02 -9.32
N SER A 282 -2.37 32.59 -8.36
CA SER A 282 -2.31 33.09 -6.98
C SER A 282 -1.02 32.66 -6.30
N LEU A 283 -0.56 31.41 -6.49
CA LEU A 283 0.73 30.95 -6.00
C LEU A 283 1.89 31.66 -6.70
N TRP A 284 1.76 31.93 -8.00
CA TRP A 284 2.77 32.67 -8.75
C TRP A 284 2.98 34.08 -8.18
N LYS A 285 1.88 34.83 -7.96
CA LYS A 285 1.94 36.16 -7.35
C LYS A 285 2.62 36.12 -5.99
N ARG A 286 2.19 35.21 -5.10
CA ARG A 286 2.80 35.04 -3.76
C ARG A 286 4.28 34.69 -3.83
N TYR A 287 4.67 33.84 -4.77
CA TYR A 287 6.07 33.49 -4.99
C TYR A 287 6.87 34.72 -5.39
N CYS A 288 6.44 35.47 -6.41
CA CYS A 288 7.13 36.67 -6.87
C CYS A 288 7.23 37.75 -5.79
N ASP A 289 6.17 37.95 -5.01
CA ASP A 289 6.15 38.88 -3.89
C ASP A 289 7.13 38.44 -2.79
N ALA A 290 7.18 37.15 -2.44
CA ALA A 290 8.10 36.61 -1.44
C ALA A 290 9.59 36.74 -1.83
N ILE A 291 9.90 36.65 -3.11
CA ILE A 291 11.26 36.81 -3.63
C ILE A 291 11.58 38.21 -4.11
N GLU A 292 10.67 39.15 -3.89
CA GLU A 292 10.82 40.58 -4.27
C GLU A 292 11.09 40.80 -5.76
N ARG A 293 10.39 40.05 -6.63
CA ARG A 293 10.52 40.12 -8.10
C ARG A 293 9.20 40.51 -8.78
N PRO A 294 8.77 41.79 -8.62
CA PRO A 294 7.58 42.27 -9.29
C PRO A 294 7.70 42.27 -10.83
N ASP A 295 8.92 42.39 -11.33
CA ASP A 295 9.21 42.25 -12.76
C ASP A 295 8.78 40.92 -13.33
N LEU A 296 8.98 39.81 -12.61
CA LEU A 296 8.50 38.47 -13.01
C LEU A 296 7.00 38.31 -12.85
N ARG A 297 6.43 38.92 -11.79
CA ARG A 297 5.00 38.88 -11.51
C ARG A 297 4.18 39.54 -12.61
N ASP A 298 4.66 40.69 -13.09
CA ASP A 298 3.92 41.57 -14.00
C ASP A 298 4.31 41.35 -15.47
N ASP A 299 5.27 40.50 -15.77
CA ASP A 299 5.65 40.09 -17.14
C ASP A 299 4.49 39.29 -17.78
N PRO A 300 3.95 39.76 -18.92
CA PRO A 300 2.87 39.09 -19.64
C PRO A 300 3.16 37.62 -20.00
N ARG A 301 4.44 37.28 -20.22
CA ARG A 301 4.88 35.91 -20.52
C ARG A 301 4.70 34.96 -19.34
N PHE A 302 4.61 35.49 -18.08
CA PHE A 302 4.57 34.69 -16.86
C PHE A 302 3.33 34.94 -16.02
N ALA A 303 2.50 35.88 -16.39
CA ALA A 303 1.35 36.33 -15.58
C ALA A 303 0.28 35.24 -15.39
N THR A 304 0.09 34.34 -16.36
CA THR A 304 -0.91 33.27 -16.31
C THR A 304 -0.28 31.87 -16.37
N ALA A 305 -0.95 30.87 -15.83
CA ALA A 305 -0.46 29.50 -15.85
C ALA A 305 -0.19 28.96 -17.28
N PRO A 306 -1.07 29.16 -18.28
CA PRO A 306 -0.77 28.79 -19.66
C PRO A 306 0.45 29.51 -20.23
N ALA A 307 0.58 30.83 -20.00
CA ALA A 307 1.71 31.59 -20.49
C ALA A 307 3.04 31.11 -19.89
N ARG A 308 3.07 30.75 -18.60
CA ARG A 308 4.26 30.18 -17.96
C ARG A 308 4.67 28.84 -18.57
N VAL A 309 3.70 28.00 -18.96
CA VAL A 309 3.97 26.72 -19.64
C VAL A 309 4.52 26.96 -21.03
N GLU A 310 3.95 27.88 -21.78
CA GLU A 310 4.39 28.28 -23.13
C GLU A 310 5.81 28.85 -23.11
N HIS A 311 6.10 29.71 -22.11
CA HIS A 311 7.40 30.37 -21.98
C HIS A 311 8.33 29.73 -20.95
N ARG A 312 8.18 28.43 -20.70
CA ARG A 312 8.95 27.67 -19.70
C ARG A 312 10.45 27.83 -19.89
N ASP A 313 10.92 27.73 -21.14
CA ASP A 313 12.35 27.79 -21.48
C ASP A 313 12.97 29.14 -21.15
N ALA A 314 12.18 30.21 -21.13
CA ALA A 314 12.62 31.54 -20.69
C ALA A 314 12.54 31.69 -19.17
N LEU A 315 11.52 31.11 -18.52
CA LEU A 315 11.24 31.27 -17.10
C LEU A 315 12.19 30.45 -16.22
N ILE A 316 12.37 29.17 -16.53
CA ILE A 316 13.06 28.23 -15.63
C ILE A 316 14.52 28.64 -15.39
N PRO A 317 15.33 29.04 -16.39
CA PRO A 317 16.70 29.51 -16.14
C PRO A 317 16.80 30.73 -15.23
N ILE A 318 15.77 31.57 -15.19
CA ILE A 318 15.72 32.73 -14.27
C ILE A 318 15.51 32.21 -12.84
N ILE A 319 14.56 31.29 -12.66
CA ILE A 319 14.27 30.72 -11.34
C ILE A 319 15.46 29.90 -10.82
N GLU A 320 16.12 29.12 -11.68
CA GLU A 320 17.31 28.33 -11.30
C GLU A 320 18.44 29.22 -10.75
N LYS A 321 18.69 30.37 -11.37
CA LYS A 321 19.68 31.32 -10.85
C LYS A 321 19.29 31.84 -9.45
N LEU A 322 18.01 32.16 -9.25
CA LEU A 322 17.52 32.64 -7.96
C LEU A 322 17.59 31.56 -6.88
N THR A 323 17.28 30.30 -7.24
CA THR A 323 17.28 29.21 -6.26
C THR A 323 18.67 28.87 -5.72
N LEU A 324 19.72 29.15 -6.49
CA LEU A 324 21.12 28.99 -6.05
C LEU A 324 21.57 30.01 -4.98
N GLU A 325 20.86 31.11 -4.82
CA GLU A 325 21.23 32.17 -3.87
C GLU A 325 21.01 31.80 -2.40
N ARG A 326 20.12 30.80 -2.14
CA ARG A 326 19.73 30.40 -0.79
C ARG A 326 19.87 28.89 -0.58
N THR A 327 19.99 28.48 0.66
CA THR A 327 19.92 27.08 1.07
C THR A 327 18.50 26.54 0.94
N ALA A 328 18.35 25.23 0.86
CA ALA A 328 17.05 24.57 0.85
C ALA A 328 16.21 24.94 2.08
N ARG A 329 16.85 25.12 3.24
CA ARG A 329 16.17 25.54 4.47
C ARG A 329 15.65 26.96 4.37
N GLU A 330 16.47 27.90 3.92
CA GLU A 330 16.07 29.30 3.74
C GLU A 330 14.91 29.42 2.74
N TRP A 331 14.91 28.63 1.66
CA TRP A 331 13.80 28.57 0.72
C TRP A 331 12.51 28.04 1.34
N MET A 332 12.60 26.97 2.12
CA MET A 332 11.44 26.39 2.79
C MET A 332 10.82 27.37 3.80
N ASP A 333 11.64 28.09 4.56
CA ASP A 333 11.18 29.03 5.56
C ASP A 333 10.53 30.26 4.89
N LEU A 334 11.15 30.82 3.85
CA LEU A 334 10.63 31.96 3.07
C LEU A 334 9.30 31.62 2.40
N LEU A 335 9.30 30.58 1.60
CA LEU A 335 8.14 30.20 0.79
C LEU A 335 7.01 29.58 1.64
N GLY A 336 7.37 28.88 2.72
CA GLY A 336 6.41 28.38 3.70
C GLY A 336 5.62 29.49 4.36
N THR A 337 6.27 30.59 4.75
CA THR A 337 5.62 31.80 5.29
C THR A 337 4.69 32.45 4.27
N ALA A 338 5.06 32.45 2.99
CA ALA A 338 4.24 32.96 1.89
C ALA A 338 3.12 31.99 1.46
N GLY A 339 3.08 30.77 2.04
CA GLY A 339 2.11 29.72 1.65
C GLY A 339 2.33 29.20 0.24
N VAL A 340 3.57 29.16 -0.22
CA VAL A 340 3.99 28.57 -1.51
C VAL A 340 4.61 27.20 -1.26
N PRO A 341 4.11 26.14 -1.89
CA PRO A 341 4.65 24.79 -1.72
C PRO A 341 6.11 24.69 -2.14
N CYS A 342 6.98 24.37 -1.19
CA CYS A 342 8.40 24.11 -1.39
C CYS A 342 8.86 23.03 -0.41
N GLY A 343 9.74 22.14 -0.87
CA GLY A 343 10.27 21.08 -0.03
C GLY A 343 11.64 20.60 -0.50
N ARG A 344 12.50 20.20 0.43
CA ARG A 344 13.81 19.63 0.08
C ARG A 344 13.70 18.15 -0.26
N ILE A 345 14.61 17.64 -1.10
CA ILE A 345 14.78 16.22 -1.32
C ILE A 345 15.50 15.60 -0.11
N ARG A 346 14.88 14.59 0.48
CA ARG A 346 15.40 13.90 1.68
C ARG A 346 15.95 12.53 1.31
N SER A 347 17.02 12.13 1.98
CA SER A 347 17.47 10.73 1.98
C SER A 347 16.54 9.84 2.80
N VAL A 348 16.62 8.53 2.59
CA VAL A 348 15.86 7.54 3.41
C VAL A 348 16.19 7.66 4.89
N ALA A 349 17.47 7.89 5.24
CA ALA A 349 17.88 8.12 6.63
C ALA A 349 17.18 9.34 7.25
N GLU A 350 17.10 10.46 6.52
CA GLU A 350 16.41 11.65 6.98
C GLU A 350 14.89 11.46 7.09
N VAL A 351 14.29 10.61 6.25
CA VAL A 351 12.88 10.25 6.38
C VAL A 351 12.64 9.44 7.65
N CYS A 352 13.48 8.44 7.94
CA CYS A 352 13.38 7.61 9.13
C CYS A 352 13.56 8.36 10.46
N THR A 353 14.19 9.55 10.41
CA THR A 353 14.39 10.43 11.57
C THR A 353 13.59 11.73 11.49
N ASN A 354 12.67 11.83 10.53
CA ASN A 354 11.87 13.04 10.34
C ASN A 354 10.95 13.29 11.55
N PRO A 355 11.06 14.42 12.23
CA PRO A 355 10.23 14.75 13.38
C PRO A 355 8.72 14.61 13.11
N GLN A 356 8.26 14.99 11.92
CA GLN A 356 6.86 14.85 11.52
C GLN A 356 6.38 13.39 11.54
N LEU A 357 7.22 12.42 11.15
CA LEU A 357 6.88 11.00 11.19
C LEU A 357 7.03 10.42 12.60
N VAL A 358 8.07 10.86 13.33
CA VAL A 358 8.35 10.39 14.70
C VAL A 358 7.26 10.85 15.66
N GLU A 359 6.90 12.13 15.67
CA GLU A 359 5.86 12.69 16.53
C GLU A 359 4.47 12.13 16.23
N ARG A 360 4.20 11.78 14.96
CA ARG A 360 2.98 11.07 14.57
C ARG A 360 3.01 9.57 14.84
N GLY A 361 4.05 9.05 15.49
CA GLY A 361 4.18 7.62 15.79
C GLY A 361 4.30 6.72 14.54
N LYS A 362 4.79 7.29 13.41
CA LYS A 362 4.92 6.53 12.16
C LYS A 362 6.26 5.81 12.03
N VAL A 363 7.19 6.00 12.95
CA VAL A 363 8.38 5.18 13.11
C VAL A 363 8.16 4.30 14.33
N VAL A 364 8.06 2.99 14.10
CA VAL A 364 7.74 2.01 15.15
C VAL A 364 8.91 1.07 15.39
N GLU A 365 9.06 0.62 16.63
CA GLU A 365 10.09 -0.32 17.06
C GLU A 365 9.45 -1.54 17.70
N ARG A 366 9.95 -2.73 17.37
CA ARG A 366 9.50 -3.98 18.00
C ARG A 366 10.71 -4.88 18.30
N PRO A 367 10.72 -5.53 19.46
CA PRO A 367 11.73 -6.53 19.77
C PRO A 367 11.61 -7.72 18.82
N HIS A 368 12.74 -8.24 18.36
CA HIS A 368 12.81 -9.42 17.48
C HIS A 368 13.83 -10.41 18.06
N PRO A 369 13.56 -11.73 18.04
CA PRO A 369 14.38 -12.73 18.72
C PRO A 369 15.85 -12.75 18.28
N THR A 370 16.15 -12.54 17.02
CA THR A 370 17.51 -12.59 16.46
C THR A 370 18.03 -11.23 16.02
N ALA A 371 17.15 -10.33 15.52
CA ALA A 371 17.56 -9.02 15.02
C ALA A 371 17.55 -7.91 16.10
N GLY A 372 17.28 -8.23 17.37
CA GLY A 372 17.20 -7.23 18.43
C GLY A 372 16.01 -6.29 18.26
N THR A 373 16.23 -5.00 18.04
CA THR A 373 15.14 -4.03 17.78
C THR A 373 14.98 -3.80 16.30
N VAL A 374 13.82 -4.17 15.76
CA VAL A 374 13.46 -3.90 14.37
C VAL A 374 12.68 -2.59 14.29
N ARG A 375 13.19 -1.65 13.48
CA ARG A 375 12.53 -0.38 13.15
C ARG A 375 11.78 -0.50 11.84
N MET A 376 10.57 0.05 11.80
CA MET A 376 9.69 -0.03 10.63
C MET A 376 8.89 1.26 10.48
N ILE A 377 8.50 1.57 9.24
CA ILE A 377 7.49 2.59 9.01
C ILE A 377 6.12 1.97 9.30
N GLY A 378 5.36 2.62 10.18
CA GLY A 378 4.04 2.15 10.62
C GLY A 378 2.94 2.34 9.59
N GLN A 379 1.73 1.91 9.96
CA GLN A 379 0.54 2.02 9.12
C GLN A 379 0.20 3.50 8.86
N PRO A 380 0.05 3.92 7.57
CA PRO A 380 -0.29 5.31 7.25
C PRO A 380 -1.76 5.67 7.53
N ILE A 381 -2.67 4.70 7.50
CA ILE A 381 -4.10 4.90 7.75
C ILE A 381 -4.34 5.04 9.25
N GLU A 382 -5.06 6.08 9.64
CA GLU A 382 -5.48 6.34 11.02
C GLU A 382 -7.02 6.29 11.09
N LEU A 383 -7.55 5.38 11.89
CA LEU A 383 -8.96 5.27 12.18
C LEU A 383 -9.18 5.68 13.64
N GLY A 384 -10.05 6.68 13.88
CA GLY A 384 -10.23 7.27 15.20
C GLY A 384 -10.79 6.30 16.24
N GLU A 385 -11.74 5.45 15.84
CA GLU A 385 -12.44 4.54 16.74
C GLU A 385 -11.87 3.11 16.76
N THR A 386 -11.26 2.69 15.65
CA THR A 386 -10.71 1.34 15.45
C THR A 386 -9.28 1.43 14.91
N PRO A 387 -8.32 1.85 15.72
CA PRO A 387 -6.97 2.13 15.26
C PRO A 387 -6.24 0.87 14.79
N ALA A 388 -5.30 1.07 13.86
CA ALA A 388 -4.32 0.06 13.51
C ALA A 388 -3.43 -0.29 14.71
N ARG A 389 -3.03 -1.56 14.81
CA ARG A 389 -2.16 -2.05 15.87
C ARG A 389 -0.94 -2.75 15.27
N ILE A 390 0.24 -2.30 15.64
CA ILE A 390 1.50 -2.99 15.30
C ILE A 390 2.02 -3.59 16.60
N GLU A 391 1.73 -4.87 16.84
CA GLU A 391 1.99 -5.53 18.12
C GLU A 391 3.25 -6.40 18.07
N ALA A 392 3.50 -7.07 16.92
CA ALA A 392 4.58 -8.02 16.76
C ALA A 392 5.57 -7.62 15.65
N ALA A 393 6.83 -7.93 15.88
CA ALA A 393 7.84 -7.96 14.81
C ALA A 393 7.51 -9.05 13.78
N PRO A 394 8.13 -9.02 12.59
CA PRO A 394 8.04 -10.14 11.65
C PRO A 394 8.50 -11.45 12.29
N PRO A 395 7.85 -12.59 12.00
CA PRO A 395 8.16 -13.85 12.68
C PRO A 395 9.42 -14.53 12.10
N LEU A 396 10.08 -15.33 12.94
CA LEU A 396 11.04 -16.33 12.46
C LEU A 396 10.33 -17.38 11.59
N LEU A 397 11.09 -18.08 10.75
CA LEU A 397 10.54 -19.16 9.92
C LEU A 397 9.94 -20.27 10.80
N GLY A 398 8.65 -20.53 10.62
CA GLY A 398 7.93 -21.58 11.33
C GLY A 398 7.69 -21.31 12.82
N GLU A 399 7.96 -20.10 13.30
CA GLU A 399 7.83 -19.73 14.73
C GLU A 399 6.51 -20.14 15.34
N HIS A 400 5.43 -20.09 14.57
CA HIS A 400 4.08 -20.34 15.07
C HIS A 400 3.49 -21.67 14.61
N THR A 401 4.28 -22.54 13.96
CA THR A 401 3.79 -23.81 13.37
C THR A 401 3.04 -24.66 14.39
N ASP A 402 3.62 -24.91 15.57
CA ASP A 402 2.99 -25.74 16.59
C ASP A 402 1.70 -25.13 17.14
N ALA A 403 1.67 -23.83 17.32
CA ALA A 403 0.49 -23.12 17.84
C ALA A 403 -0.66 -23.20 16.80
N VAL A 404 -0.36 -22.87 15.54
CA VAL A 404 -1.32 -22.89 14.43
C VAL A 404 -1.89 -24.31 14.22
N LEU A 405 -1.05 -25.33 14.26
CA LEU A 405 -1.51 -26.71 14.09
C LEU A 405 -2.35 -27.19 15.27
N ARG A 406 -2.01 -26.84 16.50
CA ARG A 406 -2.86 -27.14 17.67
C ARG A 406 -4.22 -26.46 17.60
N GLU A 407 -4.27 -25.19 17.20
CA GLU A 407 -5.53 -24.48 16.95
C GLU A 407 -6.36 -25.15 15.86
N ALA A 408 -5.71 -25.72 14.85
CA ALA A 408 -6.35 -26.55 13.82
C ALA A 408 -6.77 -27.95 14.32
N GLY A 409 -6.50 -28.29 15.60
CA GLY A 409 -6.92 -29.50 16.28
C GLY A 409 -6.01 -30.73 16.03
N TYR A 410 -4.73 -30.49 15.66
CA TYR A 410 -3.74 -31.56 15.64
C TYR A 410 -3.15 -31.81 17.02
N SER A 411 -3.00 -33.07 17.39
CA SER A 411 -2.33 -33.48 18.62
C SER A 411 -0.81 -33.23 18.55
N ARG A 412 -0.17 -33.17 19.71
CA ARG A 412 1.30 -33.06 19.78
C ARG A 412 2.00 -34.19 19.03
N ALA A 413 1.53 -35.43 19.14
CA ALA A 413 2.12 -36.58 18.47
C ALA A 413 2.04 -36.47 16.93
N GLU A 414 0.90 -35.99 16.39
CA GLU A 414 0.78 -35.73 14.94
C GLU A 414 1.74 -34.66 14.46
N ILE A 415 1.89 -33.56 15.23
CA ILE A 415 2.82 -32.47 14.89
C ILE A 415 4.27 -32.94 14.90
N GLU A 416 4.67 -33.76 15.90
CA GLU A 416 6.00 -34.36 15.95
C GLU A 416 6.23 -35.33 14.75
N ALA A 417 5.23 -36.11 14.37
CA ALA A 417 5.29 -36.96 13.19
C ALA A 417 5.39 -36.16 11.87
N PHE A 418 4.66 -35.06 11.74
CA PHE A 418 4.76 -34.15 10.58
C PHE A 418 6.15 -33.54 10.48
N ARG A 419 6.74 -33.14 11.59
CA ARG A 419 8.12 -32.60 11.63
C ARG A 419 9.12 -33.66 11.24
N ALA A 420 9.03 -34.87 11.77
CA ALA A 420 9.92 -35.99 11.42
C ALA A 420 9.79 -36.38 9.94
N GLY A 421 8.61 -36.22 9.35
CA GLY A 421 8.32 -36.47 7.93
C GLY A 421 8.66 -35.30 6.99
N GLY A 422 9.16 -34.18 7.48
CA GLY A 422 9.43 -32.98 6.67
C GLY A 422 8.18 -32.35 6.05
N VAL A 423 7.03 -32.53 6.71
CA VAL A 423 5.74 -31.95 6.32
C VAL A 423 5.64 -30.52 6.82
N VAL A 424 6.21 -30.27 8.02
CA VAL A 424 6.25 -28.94 8.67
C VAL A 424 7.63 -28.62 9.21
#